data_44a089f5781d67063bf9b6236639f217
#
_entry.id   44a089f5781d67063bf9b6236639f217
#
_cell.length_a   1.000
_cell.length_b   1.000
_cell.length_c   1.000
_cell.angle_alpha   90.00
_cell.angle_beta   90.00
_cell.angle_gamma   90.00
#
_symmetry.space_group_name_H-M   'P 1'
#
loop_
_entity.id
_entity.type
_entity.pdbx_description
1 polymer ?
#
loop_
_entity_poly.entity_id
_entity_poly.type
_entity_poly.pdbx_seq_one_letter_code
_entity_poly.pdbx_strand_id
1 'polypeptide(L)'
;MLQLIGKGTTQKQQIEGGQKVKKAGIELSIYFMPGAGGKQYTEKNAIDTANVINAVNPDFVRLRTFVVKSDSLMYDIVKSGEFTECSDIEKLLEIKIMLEHIQNCNGYLASDHIINLLQNVNGYLDKDKNAMLDYINTFLALPRKTQRKYQIARRMGFAGDWTMLDKLSMHYQYIIEQYEKNVSDGKQFEKLLNQYMDNYI
;
A
#
# COMPACT_ATOMS: atom_id res chain seq x y z
N MET A 1 -8.38 -10.59 -10.13
CA MET A 1 -8.13 -9.20 -9.70
C MET A 1 -8.13 -8.22 -10.88
N LEU A 2 -7.24 -8.33 -11.89
CA LEU A 2 -7.16 -7.36 -13.01
C LEU A 2 -8.49 -7.15 -13.76
N GLN A 3 -9.28 -8.18 -13.95
CA GLN A 3 -10.62 -8.07 -14.54
C GLN A 3 -11.59 -7.29 -13.63
N LEU A 4 -11.54 -7.55 -12.31
CA LEU A 4 -12.41 -6.90 -11.33
C LEU A 4 -12.22 -5.37 -11.32
N ILE A 5 -10.97 -4.91 -11.43
CA ILE A 5 -10.64 -3.46 -11.48
C ILE A 5 -10.59 -2.90 -12.91
N GLY A 6 -11.09 -3.62 -13.89
CA GLY A 6 -11.25 -3.13 -15.28
C GLY A 6 -9.94 -2.91 -16.05
N LYS A 7 -8.82 -3.57 -15.68
CA LYS A 7 -7.52 -3.37 -16.35
C LYS A 7 -7.43 -3.95 -17.76
N GLY A 8 -8.36 -4.81 -18.19
CA GLY A 8 -8.42 -5.34 -19.55
C GLY A 8 -7.17 -6.12 -20.03
N THR A 9 -6.36 -6.61 -19.09
CA THR A 9 -5.10 -7.33 -19.38
C THR A 9 -4.96 -8.55 -18.46
N THR A 10 -4.11 -9.49 -18.85
CA THR A 10 -3.74 -10.66 -18.06
C THR A 10 -2.31 -10.54 -17.53
N GLN A 11 -1.97 -11.31 -16.49
CA GLN A 11 -0.61 -11.40 -15.96
C GLN A 11 0.42 -11.73 -17.08
N LYS A 12 0.09 -12.71 -17.93
CA LYS A 12 0.95 -13.10 -19.07
C LYS A 12 1.21 -11.92 -20.01
N GLN A 13 0.18 -11.18 -20.40
CA GLN A 13 0.33 -10.00 -21.26
C GLN A 13 1.17 -8.88 -20.60
N GLN A 14 1.05 -8.69 -19.29
CA GLN A 14 1.87 -7.75 -18.55
C GLN A 14 3.36 -8.17 -18.57
N ILE A 15 3.65 -9.46 -18.35
CA ILE A 15 5.02 -9.98 -18.41
C ILE A 15 5.60 -9.83 -19.83
N GLU A 16 4.88 -10.28 -20.86
CA GLU A 16 5.33 -10.19 -22.24
C GLU A 16 5.54 -8.73 -22.69
N GLY A 17 4.64 -7.84 -22.31
CA GLY A 17 4.77 -6.41 -22.59
C GLY A 17 5.97 -5.79 -21.89
N GLY A 18 6.12 -6.05 -20.59
CA GLY A 18 7.25 -5.54 -19.81
C GLY A 18 8.60 -6.03 -20.33
N GLN A 19 8.70 -7.32 -20.67
CA GLN A 19 9.92 -7.88 -21.25
C GLN A 19 10.28 -7.28 -22.60
N LYS A 20 9.29 -6.96 -23.45
CA LYS A 20 9.53 -6.27 -24.73
C LYS A 20 10.09 -4.85 -24.52
N VAL A 21 9.53 -4.10 -23.55
CA VAL A 21 10.01 -2.76 -23.19
C VAL A 21 11.46 -2.83 -22.71
N LYS A 22 11.76 -3.75 -21.78
CA LYS A 22 13.13 -3.93 -21.26
C LYS A 22 14.11 -4.37 -22.34
N LYS A 23 13.70 -5.28 -23.23
CA LYS A 23 14.53 -5.72 -24.38
C LYS A 23 14.84 -4.59 -25.35
N ALA A 24 13.95 -3.61 -25.47
CA ALA A 24 14.17 -2.42 -26.30
C ALA A 24 15.10 -1.38 -25.64
N GLY A 25 15.62 -1.64 -24.44
CA GLY A 25 16.48 -0.71 -23.70
C GLY A 25 15.75 0.48 -23.09
N ILE A 26 14.41 0.40 -22.98
CA ILE A 26 13.59 1.46 -22.43
C ILE A 26 13.45 1.25 -20.93
N GLU A 27 13.61 2.33 -20.15
CA GLU A 27 13.38 2.32 -18.71
C GLU A 27 11.90 2.05 -18.38
N LEU A 28 11.64 1.11 -17.48
CA LEU A 28 10.28 0.65 -17.17
C LEU A 28 9.94 0.84 -15.69
N SER A 29 8.82 1.50 -15.46
CA SER A 29 8.19 1.58 -14.14
C SER A 29 6.90 0.74 -14.10
N ILE A 30 6.78 -0.13 -13.09
CA ILE A 30 5.57 -0.92 -12.82
C ILE A 30 4.89 -0.39 -11.56
N TYR A 31 3.56 -0.25 -11.59
CA TYR A 31 2.77 0.06 -10.42
C TYR A 31 2.30 -1.21 -9.72
N PHE A 32 2.60 -1.33 -8.43
CA PHE A 32 1.93 -2.24 -7.53
C PHE A 32 0.83 -1.48 -6.78
N MET A 33 -0.39 -2.04 -6.78
CA MET A 33 -1.57 -1.44 -6.15
C MET A 33 -2.00 -2.29 -4.94
N PRO A 34 -1.40 -2.07 -3.75
CA PRO A 34 -1.81 -2.79 -2.53
C PRO A 34 -3.28 -2.53 -2.24
N GLY A 35 -4.04 -3.58 -1.94
CA GLY A 35 -5.47 -3.53 -1.69
C GLY A 35 -6.36 -3.69 -2.92
N ALA A 36 -5.81 -3.70 -4.14
CA ALA A 36 -6.61 -3.82 -5.36
C ALA A 36 -7.34 -5.17 -5.52
N GLY A 37 -6.93 -6.20 -4.79
CA GLY A 37 -7.60 -7.49 -4.72
C GLY A 37 -8.72 -7.56 -3.69
N GLY A 38 -8.89 -6.54 -2.84
CA GLY A 38 -9.73 -6.63 -1.66
C GLY A 38 -9.21 -7.66 -0.66
N LYS A 39 -9.90 -7.83 0.46
CA LYS A 39 -9.51 -8.81 1.50
C LYS A 39 -9.44 -10.24 0.98
N GLN A 40 -10.27 -10.57 -0.01
CA GLN A 40 -10.36 -11.92 -0.56
C GLN A 40 -9.11 -12.37 -1.32
N TYR A 41 -8.35 -11.42 -1.88
CA TYR A 41 -7.22 -11.72 -2.77
C TYR A 41 -5.92 -11.03 -2.36
N THR A 42 -5.78 -10.58 -1.12
CA THR A 42 -4.60 -9.88 -0.59
C THR A 42 -3.30 -10.64 -0.88
N GLU A 43 -3.20 -11.89 -0.40
CA GLU A 43 -2.00 -12.71 -0.60
C GLU A 43 -1.76 -13.00 -2.09
N LYS A 44 -2.84 -13.37 -2.83
CA LYS A 44 -2.74 -13.64 -4.25
C LYS A 44 -2.28 -12.42 -5.05
N ASN A 45 -2.78 -11.23 -4.74
CA ASN A 45 -2.35 -9.98 -5.40
C ASN A 45 -0.86 -9.70 -5.17
N ALA A 46 -0.39 -9.92 -3.95
CA ALA A 46 1.02 -9.75 -3.60
C ALA A 46 1.93 -10.73 -4.37
N ILE A 47 1.62 -12.03 -4.33
CA ILE A 47 2.41 -13.08 -4.98
C ILE A 47 2.37 -12.93 -6.51
N ASP A 48 1.19 -12.72 -7.10
CA ASP A 48 1.06 -12.54 -8.55
C ASP A 48 1.86 -11.30 -9.02
N THR A 49 1.86 -10.23 -8.22
CA THR A 49 2.66 -9.02 -8.52
C THR A 49 4.16 -9.31 -8.41
N ALA A 50 4.61 -10.01 -7.38
CA ALA A 50 6.01 -10.41 -7.25
C ALA A 50 6.46 -11.28 -8.44
N ASN A 51 5.61 -12.19 -8.92
CA ASN A 51 5.88 -13.01 -10.09
C ASN A 51 6.07 -12.15 -11.36
N VAL A 52 5.26 -11.12 -11.56
CA VAL A 52 5.41 -10.17 -12.67
C VAL A 52 6.74 -9.42 -12.54
N ILE A 53 7.03 -8.88 -11.35
CA ILE A 53 8.26 -8.12 -11.08
C ILE A 53 9.49 -8.99 -11.32
N ASN A 54 9.51 -10.21 -10.81
CA ASN A 54 10.62 -11.16 -11.00
C ASN A 54 10.83 -11.53 -12.47
N ALA A 55 9.73 -11.70 -13.24
CA ALA A 55 9.80 -12.06 -14.65
C ALA A 55 10.22 -10.91 -15.57
N VAL A 56 9.92 -9.67 -15.19
CA VAL A 56 10.18 -8.48 -16.02
C VAL A 56 11.46 -7.77 -15.62
N ASN A 57 11.83 -7.78 -14.33
CA ASN A 57 12.93 -7.02 -13.74
C ASN A 57 12.87 -5.52 -14.15
N PRO A 58 11.80 -4.79 -13.74
CA PRO A 58 11.63 -3.38 -14.06
C PRO A 58 12.67 -2.51 -13.35
N ASP A 59 12.92 -1.29 -13.86
CA ASP A 59 13.82 -0.33 -13.23
C ASP A 59 13.21 0.28 -11.98
N PHE A 60 11.88 0.46 -11.98
CA PHE A 60 11.13 0.96 -10.83
C PHE A 60 9.89 0.12 -10.55
N VAL A 61 9.61 -0.07 -9.27
CA VAL A 61 8.32 -0.54 -8.75
C VAL A 61 7.75 0.57 -7.88
N ARG A 62 6.60 1.12 -8.25
CA ARG A 62 5.96 2.21 -7.49
C ARG A 62 4.73 1.72 -6.77
N LEU A 63 4.70 1.93 -5.46
CA LEU A 63 3.53 1.63 -4.64
C LEU A 63 2.44 2.69 -4.87
N ARG A 64 1.24 2.23 -5.24
CA ARG A 64 0.04 3.05 -5.44
C ARG A 64 -1.11 2.43 -4.68
N THR A 65 -1.23 2.77 -3.40
CA THR A 65 -2.29 2.25 -2.53
C THR A 65 -3.65 2.40 -3.20
N PHE A 66 -4.38 1.28 -3.29
CA PHE A 66 -5.73 1.27 -3.87
C PHE A 66 -6.74 1.85 -2.88
N VAL A 67 -7.59 2.75 -3.38
CA VAL A 67 -8.71 3.35 -2.65
C VAL A 67 -9.91 3.40 -3.59
N VAL A 68 -11.09 3.10 -3.08
CA VAL A 68 -12.34 3.15 -3.83
C VAL A 68 -12.96 4.53 -3.68
N LYS A 69 -13.05 5.28 -4.76
CA LYS A 69 -13.73 6.58 -4.78
C LYS A 69 -15.24 6.43 -4.88
N SER A 70 -15.97 7.33 -4.25
CA SER A 70 -17.44 7.32 -4.22
C SER A 70 -18.11 7.51 -5.58
N ASP A 71 -17.38 8.05 -6.57
CA ASP A 71 -17.81 8.25 -7.95
C ASP A 71 -17.34 7.15 -8.93
N SER A 72 -16.68 6.10 -8.40
CA SER A 72 -16.16 4.99 -9.21
C SER A 72 -17.13 3.82 -9.31
N LEU A 73 -17.06 3.05 -10.41
CA LEU A 73 -17.82 1.79 -10.56
C LEU A 73 -17.51 0.78 -9.42
N MET A 74 -16.32 0.83 -8.84
CA MET A 74 -15.95 -0.02 -7.71
C MET A 74 -16.74 0.29 -6.44
N TYR A 75 -17.26 1.52 -6.29
CA TYR A 75 -18.07 1.89 -5.13
C TYR A 75 -19.37 1.09 -5.04
N ASP A 76 -20.03 0.84 -6.16
CA ASP A 76 -21.25 0.01 -6.19
C ASP A 76 -20.94 -1.46 -5.85
N ILE A 77 -19.79 -1.97 -6.28
CA ILE A 77 -19.32 -3.33 -5.96
C ILE A 77 -18.98 -3.46 -4.45
N VAL A 78 -18.44 -2.41 -3.84
CA VAL A 78 -18.23 -2.35 -2.39
C VAL A 78 -19.58 -2.35 -1.66
N LYS A 79 -20.55 -1.55 -2.13
CA LYS A 79 -21.90 -1.50 -1.53
C LYS A 79 -22.67 -2.82 -1.63
N SER A 80 -22.49 -3.56 -2.72
CA SER A 80 -23.10 -4.89 -2.87
C SER A 80 -22.51 -5.94 -1.93
N GLY A 81 -21.33 -5.68 -1.35
CA GLY A 81 -20.58 -6.61 -0.52
C GLY A 81 -19.72 -7.61 -1.31
N GLU A 82 -19.69 -7.50 -2.63
CA GLU A 82 -18.85 -8.36 -3.49
C GLU A 82 -17.36 -8.04 -3.37
N PHE A 83 -17.03 -6.83 -2.95
CA PHE A 83 -15.66 -6.39 -2.68
C PHE A 83 -15.55 -5.80 -1.27
N THR A 84 -14.60 -6.28 -0.50
CA THR A 84 -14.27 -5.72 0.81
C THR A 84 -12.91 -5.06 0.76
N GLU A 85 -12.86 -3.75 0.99
CA GLU A 85 -11.61 -3.00 1.00
C GLU A 85 -10.66 -3.49 2.10
N CYS A 86 -9.37 -3.48 1.79
CA CYS A 86 -8.32 -3.73 2.77
C CYS A 86 -8.11 -2.51 3.66
N SER A 87 -7.89 -2.75 4.95
CA SER A 87 -7.37 -1.76 5.89
C SER A 87 -5.93 -1.36 5.53
N ASP A 88 -5.44 -0.27 6.10
CA ASP A 88 -4.04 0.15 5.95
C ASP A 88 -3.06 -0.95 6.36
N ILE A 89 -3.37 -1.67 7.43
CA ILE A 89 -2.53 -2.77 7.93
C ILE A 89 -2.53 -3.96 6.96
N GLU A 90 -3.69 -4.32 6.40
CA GLU A 90 -3.78 -5.39 5.40
C GLU A 90 -3.02 -5.02 4.11
N LYS A 91 -3.10 -3.76 3.66
CA LYS A 91 -2.31 -3.26 2.52
C LYS A 91 -0.80 -3.31 2.80
N LEU A 92 -0.39 -3.02 4.05
CA LEU A 92 1.01 -3.11 4.46
C LEU A 92 1.51 -4.57 4.50
N LEU A 93 0.68 -5.50 4.99
CA LEU A 93 0.96 -6.94 4.94
C LEU A 93 1.09 -7.43 3.49
N GLU A 94 0.28 -6.92 2.58
CA GLU A 94 0.36 -7.22 1.15
C GLU A 94 1.70 -6.76 0.55
N ILE A 95 2.17 -5.56 0.91
CA ILE A 95 3.50 -5.07 0.51
C ILE A 95 4.61 -5.98 1.07
N LYS A 96 4.50 -6.39 2.33
CA LYS A 96 5.44 -7.31 2.96
C LYS A 96 5.52 -8.64 2.21
N ILE A 97 4.36 -9.27 1.95
CA ILE A 97 4.30 -10.55 1.21
C ILE A 97 4.92 -10.39 -0.19
N MET A 98 4.63 -9.32 -0.89
CA MET A 98 5.24 -9.04 -2.20
C MET A 98 6.77 -8.97 -2.10
N LEU A 99 7.31 -8.23 -1.12
CA LEU A 99 8.76 -8.12 -0.90
C LEU A 99 9.41 -9.47 -0.57
N GLU A 100 8.77 -10.30 0.27
CA GLU A 100 9.25 -11.64 0.61
C GLU A 100 9.37 -12.57 -0.61
N HIS A 101 8.53 -12.35 -1.65
CA HIS A 101 8.51 -13.14 -2.87
C HIS A 101 9.37 -12.54 -4.01
N ILE A 102 9.98 -11.37 -3.83
CA ILE A 102 10.96 -10.81 -4.78
C ILE A 102 12.27 -11.60 -4.71
N GLN A 103 12.73 -12.09 -5.85
CA GLN A 103 13.94 -12.91 -5.96
C GLN A 103 15.01 -12.32 -6.89
N ASN A 104 14.65 -11.96 -8.11
CA ASN A 104 15.59 -11.62 -9.18
C ASN A 104 15.30 -10.22 -9.76
N CYS A 105 15.12 -9.22 -8.90
CA CYS A 105 14.87 -7.85 -9.33
C CYS A 105 15.85 -6.90 -8.65
N ASN A 106 16.54 -6.09 -9.42
CA ASN A 106 17.46 -5.05 -8.96
C ASN A 106 16.87 -3.64 -9.09
N GLY A 107 15.61 -3.52 -9.49
CA GLY A 107 14.91 -2.25 -9.60
C GLY A 107 14.69 -1.55 -8.26
N TYR A 108 14.37 -0.29 -8.34
CA TYR A 108 14.10 0.55 -7.15
C TYR A 108 12.61 0.52 -6.77
N LEU A 109 12.30 0.12 -5.54
CA LEU A 109 10.96 0.28 -4.97
C LEU A 109 10.78 1.70 -4.46
N ALA A 110 9.72 2.38 -4.90
CA ALA A 110 9.36 3.72 -4.46
C ALA A 110 7.98 3.75 -3.79
N SER A 111 7.94 4.16 -2.50
CA SER A 111 6.71 4.42 -1.76
C SER A 111 6.43 5.92 -1.69
N ASP A 112 6.41 6.58 -2.85
CA ASP A 112 6.33 8.02 -3.01
C ASP A 112 4.90 8.59 -3.09
N HIS A 113 3.87 7.74 -3.02
CA HIS A 113 2.49 8.18 -3.09
C HIS A 113 1.98 8.68 -1.75
N ILE A 114 1.25 9.81 -1.75
CA ILE A 114 0.82 10.49 -0.53
C ILE A 114 -0.05 9.62 0.38
N ILE A 115 -0.86 8.74 -0.19
CA ILE A 115 -1.73 7.84 0.57
C ILE A 115 -1.06 6.54 1.04
N ASN A 116 0.20 6.27 0.67
CA ASN A 116 0.92 5.14 1.24
C ASN A 116 1.13 5.36 2.74
N LEU A 117 0.86 4.34 3.55
CA LEU A 117 1.01 4.45 5.00
C LEU A 117 2.47 4.68 5.38
N LEU A 118 3.38 3.85 4.90
CA LEU A 118 4.82 3.93 5.16
C LEU A 118 5.57 4.40 3.91
N GLN A 119 5.91 5.68 3.85
CA GLN A 119 6.66 6.26 2.72
C GLN A 119 8.15 5.90 2.76
N ASN A 120 8.69 5.49 3.90
CA ASN A 120 10.08 5.08 4.04
C ASN A 120 10.36 3.64 3.57
N VAL A 121 9.34 2.90 3.11
CA VAL A 121 9.51 1.60 2.44
C VAL A 121 9.96 1.86 1.01
N ASN A 122 11.24 2.18 0.83
CA ASN A 122 11.84 2.45 -0.47
C ASN A 122 13.31 2.01 -0.47
N GLY A 123 13.83 1.66 -1.65
CA GLY A 123 15.19 1.16 -1.82
C GLY A 123 15.33 0.20 -3.01
N TYR A 124 16.56 -0.24 -3.25
CA TYR A 124 16.84 -1.26 -4.27
C TYR A 124 16.43 -2.65 -3.80
N LEU A 125 15.68 -3.37 -4.63
CA LEU A 125 15.10 -4.67 -4.28
C LEU A 125 16.14 -5.77 -4.05
N ASP A 126 17.32 -5.66 -4.65
CA ASP A 126 18.44 -6.58 -4.45
C ASP A 126 19.28 -6.26 -3.20
N LYS A 127 19.29 -5.00 -2.75
CA LYS A 127 20.17 -4.52 -1.67
C LYS A 127 19.44 -4.20 -0.38
N ASP A 128 18.30 -3.49 -0.50
CA ASP A 128 17.64 -2.87 0.64
C ASP A 128 16.39 -3.64 1.09
N LYS A 129 16.05 -4.76 0.42
CA LYS A 129 14.84 -5.55 0.69
C LYS A 129 14.70 -5.91 2.18
N ASN A 130 15.77 -6.40 2.80
CA ASN A 130 15.73 -6.79 4.21
C ASN A 130 15.48 -5.58 5.13
N ALA A 131 16.11 -4.44 4.85
CA ALA A 131 15.87 -3.21 5.61
C ALA A 131 14.42 -2.72 5.49
N MET A 132 13.82 -2.82 4.28
CA MET A 132 12.41 -2.51 4.07
C MET A 132 11.49 -3.47 4.85
N LEU A 133 11.79 -4.77 4.85
CA LEU A 133 11.05 -5.78 5.61
C LEU A 133 11.18 -5.54 7.12
N ASP A 134 12.36 -5.24 7.62
CA ASP A 134 12.60 -4.94 9.03
C ASP A 134 11.85 -3.68 9.47
N TYR A 135 11.81 -2.65 8.63
CA TYR A 135 11.04 -1.43 8.88
C TYR A 135 9.54 -1.70 8.97
N ILE A 136 8.99 -2.50 8.04
CA ILE A 136 7.58 -2.93 8.07
C ILE A 136 7.31 -3.76 9.33
N ASN A 137 8.15 -4.75 9.63
CA ASN A 137 7.99 -5.63 10.79
C ASN A 137 8.05 -4.85 12.10
N THR A 138 8.95 -3.87 12.21
CA THR A 138 9.05 -3.00 13.38
C THR A 138 7.75 -2.22 13.60
N PHE A 139 7.17 -1.64 12.54
CA PHE A 139 5.88 -0.95 12.63
C PHE A 139 4.75 -1.91 13.02
N LEU A 140 4.68 -3.09 12.41
CA LEU A 140 3.65 -4.10 12.70
C LEU A 140 3.75 -4.65 14.13
N ALA A 141 4.94 -4.67 14.74
CA ALA A 141 5.17 -5.08 16.12
C ALA A 141 4.78 -4.01 17.17
N LEU A 142 4.53 -2.76 16.75
CA LEU A 142 4.09 -1.71 17.68
C LEU A 142 2.74 -2.05 18.31
N PRO A 143 2.48 -1.58 19.55
CA PRO A 143 1.16 -1.69 20.15
C PRO A 143 0.07 -1.14 19.20
N ARG A 144 -1.07 -1.83 19.09
CA ARG A 144 -2.16 -1.43 18.20
C ARG A 144 -2.57 0.04 18.36
N LYS A 145 -2.57 0.53 19.59
CA LYS A 145 -2.86 1.94 19.88
C LYS A 145 -1.86 2.88 19.21
N THR A 146 -0.58 2.55 19.21
CA THR A 146 0.46 3.34 18.55
C THR A 146 0.29 3.30 17.03
N GLN A 147 0.01 2.13 16.45
CA GLN A 147 -0.28 2.00 15.03
C GLN A 147 -1.47 2.89 14.62
N ARG A 148 -2.58 2.87 15.37
CA ARG A 148 -3.77 3.70 15.12
C ARG A 148 -3.46 5.20 15.22
N LYS A 149 -2.71 5.61 16.24
CA LYS A 149 -2.26 6.99 16.38
C LYS A 149 -1.45 7.45 15.16
N TYR A 150 -0.56 6.60 14.68
CA TYR A 150 0.22 6.93 13.47
C TYR A 150 -0.67 7.00 12.22
N GLN A 151 -1.59 6.05 12.03
CA GLN A 151 -2.53 6.10 10.90
C GLN A 151 -3.32 7.42 10.88
N ILE A 152 -3.84 7.88 12.03
CA ILE A 152 -4.51 9.18 12.15
C ILE A 152 -3.55 10.32 11.81
N ALA A 153 -2.37 10.37 12.43
CA ALA A 153 -1.38 11.41 12.21
C ALA A 153 -0.94 11.50 10.74
N ARG A 154 -0.77 10.34 10.11
CA ARG A 154 -0.40 10.22 8.70
C ARG A 154 -1.50 10.77 7.77
N ARG A 155 -2.76 10.40 8.03
CA ARG A 155 -3.92 10.85 7.22
C ARG A 155 -4.22 12.34 7.41
N MET A 156 -3.92 12.89 8.57
CA MET A 156 -4.04 14.34 8.85
C MET A 156 -2.81 15.15 8.38
N GLY A 157 -1.76 14.51 7.86
CA GLY A 157 -0.54 15.19 7.43
C GLY A 157 0.35 15.67 8.57
N PHE A 158 0.13 15.19 9.82
CA PHE A 158 0.90 15.61 10.99
C PHE A 158 2.26 14.90 11.11
N ALA A 159 2.35 13.66 10.63
CA ALA A 159 3.58 12.86 10.69
C ALA A 159 3.83 12.12 9.38
N GLY A 160 5.03 12.27 8.84
CA GLY A 160 5.49 11.51 7.67
C GLY A 160 6.03 10.12 8.02
N ASP A 161 6.42 9.94 9.30
CA ASP A 161 6.99 8.72 9.83
C ASP A 161 6.47 8.45 11.24
N TRP A 162 6.27 7.17 11.61
CA TRP A 162 5.74 6.79 12.92
C TRP A 162 6.69 7.12 14.08
N THR A 163 8.00 7.19 13.83
CA THR A 163 9.00 7.59 14.83
C THR A 163 8.92 9.07 15.22
N MET A 164 8.12 9.84 14.49
CA MET A 164 7.88 11.26 14.79
C MET A 164 6.74 11.49 15.78
N LEU A 165 5.93 10.46 16.13
CA LEU A 165 4.73 10.64 16.96
C LEU A 165 5.03 11.34 18.29
N ASP A 166 6.08 10.93 18.98
CA ASP A 166 6.46 11.51 20.27
C ASP A 166 7.09 12.90 20.15
N LYS A 167 7.46 13.32 18.94
CA LYS A 167 8.04 14.63 18.63
C LYS A 167 7.01 15.67 18.17
N LEU A 168 5.76 15.26 17.98
CA LEU A 168 4.68 16.15 17.63
C LEU A 168 4.39 17.13 18.76
N SER A 169 3.89 18.33 18.41
CA SER A 169 3.43 19.28 19.41
C SER A 169 2.32 18.69 20.27
N MET A 170 2.18 19.15 21.52
CA MET A 170 1.12 18.71 22.44
C MET A 170 -0.28 18.87 21.83
N HIS A 171 -0.48 19.89 21.00
CA HIS A 171 -1.73 20.14 20.31
C HIS A 171 -2.07 19.00 19.32
N TYR A 172 -1.12 18.59 18.48
CA TYR A 172 -1.35 17.47 17.54
C TYR A 172 -1.48 16.13 18.27
N GLN A 173 -0.69 15.88 19.32
CA GLN A 173 -0.84 14.68 20.15
C GLN A 173 -2.23 14.62 20.78
N TYR A 174 -2.76 15.74 21.30
CA TYR A 174 -4.11 15.81 21.86
C TYR A 174 -5.18 15.50 20.79
N ILE A 175 -5.09 16.10 19.60
CA ILE A 175 -6.03 15.81 18.50
C ILE A 175 -6.04 14.32 18.17
N ILE A 176 -4.87 13.73 17.95
CA ILE A 176 -4.73 12.31 17.62
C ILE A 176 -5.36 11.43 18.71
N GLU A 177 -5.13 11.76 19.98
CA GLU A 177 -5.73 11.01 21.11
C GLU A 177 -7.23 11.11 21.17
N GLN A 178 -7.82 12.27 20.87
CA GLN A 178 -9.28 12.42 20.82
C GLN A 178 -9.89 11.55 19.72
N TYR A 179 -9.30 11.56 18.53
CA TYR A 179 -9.77 10.71 17.43
C TYR A 179 -9.61 9.22 17.74
N GLU A 180 -8.49 8.82 18.33
CA GLU A 180 -8.23 7.41 18.68
C GLU A 180 -9.22 6.89 19.75
N LYS A 181 -9.55 7.71 20.76
CA LYS A 181 -10.49 7.36 21.82
C LYS A 181 -11.93 7.30 21.33
N ASN A 182 -12.33 8.20 20.43
CA ASN A 182 -13.72 8.33 19.99
C ASN A 182 -14.12 7.26 18.94
N VAL A 183 -13.17 6.55 18.36
CA VAL A 183 -13.43 5.53 17.34
C VAL A 183 -13.00 4.16 17.88
N SER A 184 -13.87 3.54 18.67
CA SER A 184 -13.62 2.24 19.31
C SER A 184 -13.80 1.05 18.35
N ASP A 185 -14.72 1.17 17.38
CA ASP A 185 -14.99 0.11 16.38
C ASP A 185 -14.03 0.20 15.20
N GLY A 186 -13.48 -0.97 14.79
CA GLY A 186 -12.55 -1.08 13.67
C GLY A 186 -13.14 -0.60 12.35
N LYS A 187 -14.43 -0.84 12.07
CA LYS A 187 -15.10 -0.38 10.84
C LYS A 187 -15.24 1.15 10.80
N GLN A 188 -15.57 1.76 11.93
CA GLN A 188 -15.65 3.22 12.05
C GLN A 188 -14.28 3.85 11.88
N PHE A 189 -13.23 3.20 12.40
CA PHE A 189 -11.86 3.65 12.25
C PHE A 189 -11.42 3.67 10.77
N GLU A 190 -11.63 2.57 10.04
CA GLU A 190 -11.30 2.50 8.61
C GLU A 190 -12.11 3.53 7.80
N LYS A 191 -13.39 3.72 8.12
CA LYS A 191 -14.22 4.75 7.47
C LYS A 191 -13.66 6.16 7.69
N LEU A 192 -13.20 6.46 8.91
CA LEU A 192 -12.56 7.74 9.22
C LEU A 192 -11.29 7.93 8.38
N LEU A 193 -10.42 6.93 8.33
CA LEU A 193 -9.18 7.01 7.55
C LEU A 193 -9.47 7.20 6.05
N ASN A 194 -10.45 6.49 5.51
CA ASN A 194 -10.84 6.62 4.11
C ASN A 194 -11.36 8.02 3.78
N GLN A 195 -12.15 8.64 4.66
CA GLN A 195 -12.62 10.03 4.48
C GLN A 195 -11.48 11.03 4.35
N TYR A 196 -10.38 10.83 5.09
CA TYR A 196 -9.19 11.68 4.92
C TYR A 196 -8.47 11.41 3.60
N MET A 197 -8.46 10.17 3.12
CA MET A 197 -7.83 9.82 1.86
C MET A 197 -8.57 10.39 0.65
N ASP A 198 -9.89 10.50 0.70
CA ASP A 198 -10.71 11.09 -0.38
C ASP A 198 -10.29 12.53 -0.72
N ASN A 199 -9.69 13.26 0.22
CA ASN A 199 -9.20 14.62 0.00
C ASN A 199 -7.88 14.69 -0.78
N TYR A 200 -7.18 13.57 -0.97
CA TYR A 200 -5.86 13.52 -1.63
C TYR A 200 -5.87 12.91 -3.03
N ILE A 201 -7.04 12.51 -3.53
CA ILE A 201 -7.15 11.77 -4.80
C ILE A 201 -7.98 12.54 -5.83
#